data_b5e5074ff9e4d3fd24e206728b22d4e7
#
_entry.id   b5e5074ff9e4d3fd24e206728b22d4e7
#
_cell.length_a   1.000
_cell.length_b   1.000
_cell.length_c   1.000
_cell.angle_alpha   90.00
_cell.angle_beta   90.00
_cell.angle_gamma   90.00
#
_symmetry.space_group_name_H-M   'P 1'
#
loop_
_entity.id
_entity.type
_entity.pdbx_description
1 polymer ?
#
loop_
_entity_poly.entity_id
_entity_poly.type
_entity_poly.pdbx_seq_one_letter_code
_entity_poly.pdbx_strand_id
1 'polypeptide(L)'
;TSLQSVEADDASIFFRFYDGFFLYGFILSWAEEDLFEWMDPRVRDTTQRDYKWLESIWLRNQYVSGMDRSVAKLFSLSAVLPQFLEKFSDSNSKILYVIRDPLFVIPSGLSLITGVLDKRFGFWNLPSEKRQIFINRLYRGLIHLLLRFHEDWTNGRIDKSRVFIVHYDRIMTDFDNLMGEVLEFIDHLPSETLKKDIQETAEKQRKFKSEHKYDLEKFGLNGEQIKSDCAPIYATFLHAVPGS
;
A
#
# COMPACT_ATOMS: atom_id res chain seq x y z
N THR A 1 7.75 -10.55 -10.47
CA THR A 1 6.72 -11.52 -10.05
C THR A 1 6.63 -12.58 -11.14
N SER A 2 6.79 -13.85 -10.83
CA SER A 2 6.61 -14.99 -11.74
C SER A 2 5.33 -15.73 -11.34
N LEU A 3 4.84 -16.63 -12.21
CA LEU A 3 3.71 -17.52 -11.86
C LEU A 3 4.00 -18.43 -10.66
N GLN A 4 5.27 -18.57 -10.29
CA GLN A 4 5.72 -19.36 -9.13
C GLN A 4 5.98 -18.49 -7.90
N SER A 5 5.82 -17.16 -8.00
CA SER A 5 5.95 -16.26 -6.86
C SER A 5 4.77 -16.46 -5.92
N VAL A 6 5.05 -16.66 -4.64
CA VAL A 6 4.03 -16.71 -3.58
C VAL A 6 3.46 -15.33 -3.27
N GLU A 7 4.06 -14.28 -3.80
CA GLU A 7 3.60 -12.90 -3.63
C GLU A 7 2.62 -12.53 -4.75
N ALA A 8 1.41 -12.22 -4.39
CA ALA A 8 0.42 -11.61 -5.27
C ALA A 8 -0.03 -10.28 -4.66
N ASP A 9 0.22 -9.19 -5.38
CA ASP A 9 -0.38 -7.90 -5.07
C ASP A 9 -1.84 -7.87 -5.52
N ASP A 10 -2.69 -7.16 -4.78
CA ASP A 10 -4.09 -6.90 -5.13
C ASP A 10 -4.26 -6.30 -6.53
N ALA A 11 -3.29 -5.52 -6.97
CA ALA A 11 -3.19 -5.03 -8.32
C ALA A 11 -3.37 -6.13 -9.37
N SER A 12 -2.66 -7.24 -9.23
CA SER A 12 -2.77 -8.38 -10.14
C SER A 12 -4.14 -9.04 -10.09
N ILE A 13 -4.80 -9.00 -8.94
CA ILE A 13 -6.11 -9.59 -8.72
C ILE A 13 -7.21 -8.73 -9.38
N PHE A 14 -7.11 -7.40 -9.25
CA PHE A 14 -8.13 -6.47 -9.74
C PHE A 14 -7.91 -6.01 -11.19
N PHE A 15 -6.78 -6.30 -11.80
CA PHE A 15 -6.57 -6.06 -13.25
C PHE A 15 -7.66 -6.68 -14.14
N ARG A 16 -8.31 -7.73 -13.67
CA ARG A 16 -9.42 -8.35 -14.37
C ARG A 16 -10.50 -7.36 -14.82
N PHE A 17 -10.73 -6.33 -14.03
CA PHE A 17 -11.84 -5.41 -14.28
C PHE A 17 -11.42 -4.18 -15.10
N TYR A 18 -10.13 -4.03 -15.39
CA TYR A 18 -9.57 -2.89 -16.12
C TYR A 18 -10.01 -1.53 -15.57
N ASP A 19 -10.24 -1.45 -14.27
CA ASP A 19 -10.59 -0.25 -13.56
C ASP A 19 -9.94 -0.23 -12.18
N GLY A 20 -10.18 0.82 -11.41
CA GLY A 20 -9.64 0.95 -10.07
C GLY A 20 -8.34 1.75 -10.00
N PHE A 21 -7.97 2.09 -8.77
CA PHE A 21 -6.92 3.03 -8.45
C PHE A 21 -5.54 2.63 -9.02
N PHE A 22 -5.25 1.34 -9.03
CA PHE A 22 -3.96 0.87 -9.54
C PHE A 22 -3.84 1.08 -11.05
N LEU A 23 -4.90 0.83 -11.79
CA LEU A 23 -4.92 1.04 -13.24
C LEU A 23 -4.79 2.51 -13.61
N TYR A 24 -5.33 3.41 -12.77
CA TYR A 24 -5.13 4.85 -12.94
C TYR A 24 -3.65 5.20 -12.96
N GLY A 25 -2.86 4.69 -12.03
CA GLY A 25 -1.43 4.96 -11.98
C GLY A 25 -0.65 4.53 -13.23
N PHE A 26 -1.11 3.53 -13.97
CA PHE A 26 -0.40 3.00 -15.12
C PHE A 26 -0.96 3.43 -16.48
N ILE A 27 -2.29 3.55 -16.59
CA ILE A 27 -2.95 3.71 -17.89
C ILE A 27 -3.88 4.92 -17.91
N LEU A 28 -4.80 5.02 -16.97
CA LEU A 28 -5.87 6.01 -17.03
C LEU A 28 -5.39 7.45 -16.83
N SER A 29 -4.24 7.65 -16.17
CA SER A 29 -3.63 8.98 -16.05
C SER A 29 -3.08 9.54 -17.38
N TRP A 30 -3.04 8.75 -18.44
CA TRP A 30 -2.72 9.19 -19.80
C TRP A 30 -3.91 9.73 -20.60
N ALA A 31 -5.15 9.46 -20.14
CA ALA A 31 -6.33 9.89 -20.83
C ALA A 31 -6.33 11.41 -21.02
N GLU A 32 -6.98 11.90 -22.09
CA GLU A 32 -7.15 13.33 -22.30
C GLU A 32 -7.92 13.95 -21.14
N GLU A 33 -9.04 13.32 -20.80
CA GLU A 33 -9.81 13.63 -19.61
C GLU A 33 -9.17 13.03 -18.35
N ASP A 34 -9.24 13.75 -17.25
CA ASP A 34 -8.77 13.24 -15.96
C ASP A 34 -9.81 12.31 -15.33
N LEU A 35 -9.55 11.02 -15.40
CA LEU A 35 -10.44 9.98 -14.89
C LEU A 35 -10.28 9.68 -13.39
N PHE A 36 -9.64 10.58 -12.63
CA PHE A 36 -9.41 10.36 -11.20
C PHE A 36 -10.71 10.17 -10.42
N GLU A 37 -11.71 11.03 -10.64
CA GLU A 37 -13.01 10.91 -9.97
C GLU A 37 -13.74 9.61 -10.33
N TRP A 38 -13.63 9.18 -11.59
CA TRP A 38 -14.22 7.91 -12.02
C TRP A 38 -13.66 6.71 -11.27
N MET A 39 -12.44 6.85 -10.75
CA MET A 39 -11.74 5.82 -9.99
C MET A 39 -11.90 5.96 -8.48
N ASP A 40 -12.37 7.09 -7.98
CA ASP A 40 -12.58 7.29 -6.56
C ASP A 40 -13.74 6.40 -6.08
N PRO A 41 -13.51 5.50 -5.12
CA PRO A 41 -14.56 4.62 -4.60
C PRO A 41 -15.73 5.36 -3.95
N ARG A 42 -15.56 6.63 -3.59
CA ARG A 42 -16.66 7.48 -3.08
C ARG A 42 -17.59 7.92 -4.19
N VAL A 43 -17.09 8.02 -5.41
CA VAL A 43 -17.87 8.42 -6.60
C VAL A 43 -18.44 7.18 -7.27
N ARG A 44 -17.62 6.15 -7.41
CA ARG A 44 -18.02 4.88 -8.04
C ARG A 44 -17.60 3.71 -7.15
N ASP A 45 -18.54 3.25 -6.35
CA ASP A 45 -18.28 2.10 -5.47
C ASP A 45 -18.30 0.78 -6.25
N THR A 46 -17.14 0.15 -6.35
CA THR A 46 -16.95 -1.18 -6.95
C THR A 46 -16.66 -2.26 -5.91
N THR A 47 -16.67 -1.93 -4.63
CA THR A 47 -16.20 -2.79 -3.54
C THR A 47 -16.95 -4.11 -3.47
N GLN A 48 -18.27 -4.11 -3.68
CA GLN A 48 -19.05 -5.36 -3.65
C GLN A 48 -18.60 -6.35 -4.72
N ARG A 49 -18.36 -5.90 -5.94
CA ARG A 49 -17.85 -6.71 -7.05
C ARG A 49 -16.43 -7.22 -6.75
N ASP A 50 -15.58 -6.31 -6.33
CA ASP A 50 -14.16 -6.57 -6.12
C ASP A 50 -13.94 -7.53 -4.95
N TYR A 51 -14.67 -7.33 -3.86
CA TYR A 51 -14.56 -8.21 -2.69
C TYR A 51 -15.16 -9.60 -2.91
N LYS A 52 -16.25 -9.70 -3.67
CA LYS A 52 -16.77 -11.01 -4.08
C LYS A 52 -15.76 -11.79 -4.92
N TRP A 53 -15.02 -11.10 -5.77
CA TRP A 53 -13.94 -11.69 -6.56
C TRP A 53 -12.76 -12.11 -5.67
N LEU A 54 -12.31 -11.23 -4.78
CA LEU A 54 -11.23 -11.50 -3.83
C LEU A 54 -11.55 -12.71 -2.95
N GLU A 55 -12.75 -12.74 -2.37
CA GLU A 55 -13.25 -13.86 -1.57
C GLU A 55 -13.21 -15.18 -2.36
N SER A 56 -13.64 -15.15 -3.62
CA SER A 56 -13.62 -16.34 -4.49
C SER A 56 -12.20 -16.87 -4.72
N ILE A 57 -11.20 -15.99 -4.82
CA ILE A 57 -9.80 -16.38 -4.98
C ILE A 57 -9.28 -16.97 -3.67
N TRP A 58 -9.56 -16.34 -2.54
CA TRP A 58 -9.11 -16.84 -1.24
C TRP A 58 -9.70 -18.20 -0.91
N LEU A 59 -11.00 -18.39 -1.10
CA LEU A 59 -11.66 -19.69 -0.89
C LEU A 59 -11.07 -20.78 -1.78
N ARG A 60 -10.73 -20.48 -3.03
CA ARG A 60 -10.03 -21.44 -3.90
C ARG A 60 -8.65 -21.79 -3.38
N ASN A 61 -7.88 -20.80 -2.96
CA ASN A 61 -6.54 -21.02 -2.44
C ASN A 61 -6.58 -21.85 -1.14
N GLN A 62 -7.50 -21.53 -0.25
CA GLN A 62 -7.71 -22.30 0.98
C GLN A 62 -8.14 -23.75 0.70
N TYR A 63 -9.07 -23.94 -0.24
CA TYR A 63 -9.50 -25.28 -0.63
C TYR A 63 -8.37 -26.12 -1.20
N VAL A 64 -7.54 -25.54 -2.08
CA VAL A 64 -6.41 -26.26 -2.71
C VAL A 64 -5.26 -26.51 -1.71
N SER A 65 -4.98 -25.56 -0.84
CA SER A 65 -3.88 -25.67 0.14
C SER A 65 -4.26 -26.44 1.39
N GLY A 66 -5.55 -26.62 1.67
CA GLY A 66 -6.05 -27.18 2.93
C GLY A 66 -5.81 -26.27 4.14
N MET A 67 -5.46 -24.98 3.91
CA MET A 67 -5.22 -24.00 4.96
C MET A 67 -6.49 -23.23 5.27
N ASP A 68 -6.68 -22.91 6.54
CA ASP A 68 -7.81 -22.12 7.04
C ASP A 68 -7.51 -20.61 7.16
N ARG A 69 -6.25 -20.22 6.96
CA ARG A 69 -5.78 -18.83 7.05
C ARG A 69 -5.10 -18.39 5.77
N SER A 70 -5.28 -17.10 5.44
CA SER A 70 -4.63 -16.46 4.30
C SER A 70 -3.94 -15.17 4.76
N VAL A 71 -2.78 -14.91 4.20
CA VAL A 71 -2.08 -13.62 4.31
C VAL A 71 -2.06 -12.99 2.93
N ALA A 72 -2.46 -11.73 2.84
CA ALA A 72 -2.51 -11.02 1.58
C ALA A 72 -1.85 -9.64 1.70
N LYS A 73 -1.21 -9.17 0.62
CA LYS A 73 -0.71 -7.81 0.49
C LYS A 73 -1.66 -7.04 -0.41
N LEU A 74 -2.36 -6.06 0.16
CA LEU A 74 -3.46 -5.34 -0.49
C LEU A 74 -3.18 -3.83 -0.47
N PHE A 75 -2.48 -3.34 -1.49
CA PHE A 75 -2.08 -1.93 -1.59
C PHE A 75 -3.26 -0.98 -1.75
N SER A 76 -4.21 -1.31 -2.64
CA SER A 76 -5.37 -0.45 -2.92
C SER A 76 -6.42 -0.44 -1.81
N LEU A 77 -6.30 -1.35 -0.85
CA LEU A 77 -7.25 -1.49 0.26
C LEU A 77 -7.33 -0.23 1.14
N SER A 78 -6.25 0.55 1.23
CA SER A 78 -6.23 1.80 1.97
C SER A 78 -7.27 2.82 1.51
N ALA A 79 -7.73 2.74 0.27
CA ALA A 79 -8.78 3.61 -0.26
C ALA A 79 -10.20 3.18 0.14
N VAL A 80 -10.38 1.93 0.59
CA VAL A 80 -11.70 1.30 0.83
C VAL A 80 -11.69 0.39 2.07
N LEU A 81 -10.82 0.69 3.03
CA LEU A 81 -10.64 -0.14 4.22
C LEU A 81 -11.92 -0.29 5.08
N PRO A 82 -12.74 0.74 5.30
CA PRO A 82 -14.01 0.57 6.02
C PRO A 82 -14.92 -0.47 5.37
N GLN A 83 -15.09 -0.41 4.06
CA GLN A 83 -15.93 -1.36 3.32
C GLN A 83 -15.35 -2.80 3.36
N PHE A 84 -14.01 -2.93 3.35
CA PHE A 84 -13.37 -4.22 3.54
C PHE A 84 -13.65 -4.81 4.91
N LEU A 85 -13.50 -4.03 5.97
CA LEU A 85 -13.73 -4.46 7.34
C LEU A 85 -15.22 -4.82 7.58
N GLU A 86 -16.14 -4.11 6.93
CA GLU A 86 -17.56 -4.43 6.95
C GLU A 86 -17.86 -5.75 6.22
N LYS A 87 -17.36 -5.92 5.00
CA LYS A 87 -17.58 -7.14 4.19
C LYS A 87 -17.03 -8.40 4.88
N PHE A 88 -15.89 -8.27 5.54
CA PHE A 88 -15.22 -9.38 6.22
C PHE A 88 -15.35 -9.28 7.76
N SER A 89 -16.49 -8.80 8.24
CA SER A 89 -16.78 -8.66 9.68
C SER A 89 -16.71 -9.99 10.42
N ASP A 90 -17.20 -11.06 9.82
CA ASP A 90 -17.29 -12.39 10.43
C ASP A 90 -15.98 -13.19 10.32
N SER A 91 -15.00 -12.70 9.58
CA SER A 91 -13.79 -13.47 9.22
C SER A 91 -12.63 -13.33 10.20
N ASN A 92 -12.78 -12.63 11.33
CA ASN A 92 -11.67 -12.30 12.22
C ASN A 92 -10.44 -11.74 11.49
N SER A 93 -10.68 -11.01 10.39
CA SER A 93 -9.60 -10.44 9.59
C SER A 93 -8.89 -9.33 10.36
N LYS A 94 -7.57 -9.35 10.38
CA LYS A 94 -6.69 -8.35 10.99
C LYS A 94 -5.88 -7.66 9.91
N ILE A 95 -5.65 -6.38 10.07
CA ILE A 95 -4.94 -5.53 9.12
C ILE A 95 -3.65 -5.02 9.75
N LEU A 96 -2.55 -5.21 9.07
CA LEU A 96 -1.29 -4.54 9.36
C LEU A 96 -1.15 -3.37 8.39
N TYR A 97 -1.32 -2.15 8.87
CA TYR A 97 -1.18 -0.97 8.05
C TYR A 97 0.21 -0.37 8.22
N VAL A 98 1.04 -0.49 7.17
CA VAL A 98 2.43 -0.02 7.22
C VAL A 98 2.47 1.47 6.89
N ILE A 99 2.91 2.27 7.86
CA ILE A 99 3.15 3.71 7.70
C ILE A 99 4.65 3.96 7.47
N ARG A 100 4.94 4.78 6.48
CA ARG A 100 6.27 5.28 6.17
C ARG A 100 6.20 6.76 5.81
N ASP A 101 7.28 7.49 6.06
CA ASP A 101 7.38 8.90 5.70
C ASP A 101 7.03 9.15 4.22
N PRO A 102 6.05 10.02 3.92
CA PRO A 102 5.65 10.39 2.57
C PRO A 102 6.79 10.86 1.67
N LEU A 103 7.85 11.45 2.24
CA LEU A 103 9.06 11.83 1.50
C LEU A 103 9.80 10.64 0.86
N PHE A 104 9.53 9.42 1.33
CA PHE A 104 10.04 8.19 0.72
C PHE A 104 8.98 7.46 -0.08
N VAL A 105 7.73 7.45 0.38
CA VAL A 105 6.63 6.72 -0.27
C VAL A 105 6.29 7.33 -1.62
N ILE A 106 6.12 8.65 -1.69
CA ILE A 106 5.69 9.35 -2.90
C ILE A 106 6.72 9.20 -4.03
N PRO A 107 8.00 9.56 -3.84
CA PRO A 107 8.97 9.41 -4.93
C PRO A 107 9.24 7.94 -5.29
N SER A 108 9.08 7.02 -4.34
CA SER A 108 9.16 5.59 -4.62
C SER A 108 8.04 5.13 -5.55
N GLY A 109 6.80 5.53 -5.29
CA GLY A 109 5.66 5.23 -6.15
C GLY A 109 5.81 5.82 -7.55
N LEU A 110 6.21 7.09 -7.65
CA LEU A 110 6.50 7.75 -8.92
C LEU A 110 7.61 7.04 -9.70
N SER A 111 8.71 6.68 -9.03
CA SER A 111 9.83 5.98 -9.66
C SER A 111 9.44 4.60 -10.16
N LEU A 112 8.66 3.85 -9.38
CA LEU A 112 8.18 2.53 -9.75
C LEU A 112 7.36 2.57 -11.04
N ILE A 113 6.34 3.43 -11.06
CA ILE A 113 5.40 3.52 -12.18
C ILE A 113 6.09 4.07 -13.43
N THR A 114 6.80 5.20 -13.30
CA THR A 114 7.50 5.80 -14.45
C THR A 114 8.62 4.89 -14.97
N GLY A 115 9.28 4.12 -14.11
CA GLY A 115 10.29 3.15 -14.52
C GLY A 115 9.71 1.99 -15.33
N VAL A 116 8.54 1.48 -14.96
CA VAL A 116 7.83 0.46 -15.76
C VAL A 116 7.42 1.02 -17.11
N LEU A 117 6.85 2.24 -17.12
CA LEU A 117 6.41 2.90 -18.35
C LEU A 117 7.58 3.25 -19.26
N ASP A 118 8.72 3.68 -18.70
CA ASP A 118 9.91 3.98 -19.47
C ASP A 118 10.47 2.74 -20.14
N LYS A 119 10.58 1.66 -19.40
CA LYS A 119 11.08 0.37 -19.93
C LYS A 119 10.20 -0.19 -21.05
N ARG A 120 8.91 0.09 -21.04
CA ARG A 120 7.94 -0.45 -22.01
C ARG A 120 7.64 0.49 -23.16
N PHE A 121 7.59 1.79 -22.89
CA PHE A 121 7.05 2.80 -23.80
C PHE A 121 7.96 4.03 -23.97
N GLY A 122 9.12 4.08 -23.31
CA GLY A 122 10.03 5.22 -23.40
C GLY A 122 9.45 6.48 -22.77
N PHE A 123 8.94 6.39 -21.55
CA PHE A 123 8.28 7.50 -20.83
C PHE A 123 9.07 8.80 -20.88
N TRP A 124 10.38 8.73 -20.67
CA TRP A 124 11.24 9.93 -20.60
C TRP A 124 11.49 10.55 -21.96
N ASN A 125 11.17 9.87 -23.06
CA ASN A 125 11.24 10.42 -24.43
C ASN A 125 9.98 11.20 -24.84
N LEU A 126 8.92 11.16 -24.03
CA LEU A 126 7.71 11.91 -24.30
C LEU A 126 7.92 13.43 -24.11
N PRO A 127 7.12 14.29 -24.77
CA PRO A 127 7.10 15.73 -24.52
C PRO A 127 6.92 16.03 -23.01
N SER A 128 7.64 17.04 -22.52
CA SER A 128 7.65 17.42 -21.10
C SER A 128 6.24 17.67 -20.54
N GLU A 129 5.38 18.31 -21.31
CA GLU A 129 4.00 18.59 -20.94
C GLU A 129 3.21 17.30 -20.64
N LYS A 130 3.31 16.29 -21.52
CA LYS A 130 2.63 15.01 -21.32
C LYS A 130 3.16 14.29 -20.08
N ARG A 131 4.49 14.30 -19.89
CA ARG A 131 5.09 13.70 -18.69
C ARG A 131 4.60 14.39 -17.42
N GLN A 132 4.55 15.73 -17.42
CA GLN A 132 4.15 16.48 -16.23
C GLN A 132 2.67 16.27 -15.88
N ILE A 133 1.78 16.20 -16.88
CA ILE A 133 0.36 15.85 -16.65
C ILE A 133 0.27 14.50 -15.95
N PHE A 134 0.96 13.50 -16.47
CA PHE A 134 0.98 12.16 -15.87
C PHE A 134 1.53 12.18 -14.44
N ILE A 135 2.70 12.79 -14.23
CA ILE A 135 3.33 12.87 -12.91
C ILE A 135 2.42 13.56 -11.90
N ASN A 136 1.80 14.69 -12.27
CA ASN A 136 0.90 15.41 -11.38
C ASN A 136 -0.34 14.59 -11.00
N ARG A 137 -0.92 13.86 -11.96
CA ARG A 137 -2.07 13.00 -11.71
C ARG A 137 -1.70 11.83 -10.79
N LEU A 138 -0.56 11.18 -11.05
CA LEU A 138 -0.08 10.08 -10.22
C LEU A 138 0.29 10.56 -8.81
N TYR A 139 0.95 11.71 -8.70
CA TYR A 139 1.26 12.35 -7.42
C TYR A 139 -0.02 12.57 -6.60
N ARG A 140 -1.03 13.22 -7.20
CA ARG A 140 -2.34 13.42 -6.56
C ARG A 140 -2.96 12.10 -6.10
N GLY A 141 -2.87 11.07 -6.93
CA GLY A 141 -3.37 9.75 -6.60
C GLY A 141 -2.69 9.14 -5.38
N LEU A 142 -1.36 9.23 -5.29
CA LEU A 142 -0.60 8.72 -4.15
C LEU A 142 -0.91 9.48 -2.86
N ILE A 143 -1.00 10.81 -2.93
CA ILE A 143 -1.43 11.63 -1.78
C ILE A 143 -2.83 11.22 -1.32
N HIS A 144 -3.75 11.05 -2.27
CA HIS A 144 -5.13 10.67 -1.96
C HIS A 144 -5.24 9.34 -1.19
N LEU A 145 -4.45 8.34 -1.55
CA LEU A 145 -4.43 7.06 -0.81
C LEU A 145 -4.04 7.25 0.65
N LEU A 146 -3.01 8.05 0.92
CA LEU A 146 -2.55 8.31 2.28
C LEU A 146 -3.58 9.10 3.09
N LEU A 147 -4.11 10.17 2.50
CA LEU A 147 -5.11 11.02 3.15
C LEU A 147 -6.43 10.27 3.38
N ARG A 148 -6.81 9.36 2.49
CA ARG A 148 -8.03 8.56 2.65
C ARG A 148 -7.96 7.69 3.89
N PHE A 149 -6.87 6.96 4.09
CA PHE A 149 -6.68 6.16 5.30
C PHE A 149 -6.70 7.05 6.55
N HIS A 150 -6.01 8.20 6.51
CA HIS A 150 -5.99 9.15 7.62
C HIS A 150 -7.40 9.64 7.98
N GLU A 151 -8.20 10.04 6.98
CA GLU A 151 -9.58 10.46 7.20
C GLU A 151 -10.45 9.36 7.82
N ASP A 152 -10.37 8.13 7.29
CA ASP A 152 -11.14 7.01 7.79
C ASP A 152 -10.74 6.66 9.22
N TRP A 153 -9.46 6.75 9.54
CA TRP A 153 -8.91 6.52 10.87
C TRP A 153 -9.34 7.57 11.89
N THR A 154 -9.23 8.85 11.53
CA THR A 154 -9.54 9.97 12.46
C THR A 154 -11.03 10.19 12.63
N ASN A 155 -11.82 9.92 11.62
CA ASN A 155 -13.29 10.02 11.67
C ASN A 155 -13.99 8.78 12.27
N GLY A 156 -13.22 7.81 12.79
CA GLY A 156 -13.80 6.63 13.45
C GLY A 156 -14.50 5.67 12.50
N ARG A 157 -14.21 5.72 11.20
CA ARG A 157 -14.78 4.80 10.19
C ARG A 157 -14.07 3.44 10.15
N ILE A 158 -12.93 3.34 10.82
CA ILE A 158 -12.13 2.11 10.93
C ILE A 158 -12.28 1.57 12.35
N ASP A 159 -12.63 0.30 12.46
CA ASP A 159 -12.52 -0.44 13.72
C ASP A 159 -11.04 -0.65 14.07
N LYS A 160 -10.55 0.19 14.99
CA LYS A 160 -9.14 0.21 15.40
C LYS A 160 -8.68 -1.07 16.08
N SER A 161 -9.60 -1.87 16.62
CA SER A 161 -9.28 -3.16 17.24
C SER A 161 -8.82 -4.21 16.20
N ARG A 162 -9.12 -3.96 14.92
CA ARG A 162 -8.79 -4.83 13.80
C ARG A 162 -7.61 -4.32 12.96
N VAL A 163 -7.04 -3.17 13.31
CA VAL A 163 -5.94 -2.55 12.53
C VAL A 163 -4.76 -2.24 13.45
N PHE A 164 -3.62 -2.83 13.15
CA PHE A 164 -2.35 -2.55 13.81
C PHE A 164 -1.50 -1.64 12.93
N ILE A 165 -1.10 -0.48 13.45
CA ILE A 165 -0.22 0.46 12.74
C ILE A 165 1.22 0.02 12.90
N VAL A 166 1.86 -0.27 11.78
CA VAL A 166 3.27 -0.65 11.70
C VAL A 166 4.09 0.52 11.17
N HIS A 167 4.97 1.08 11.98
CA HIS A 167 5.95 2.06 11.50
C HIS A 167 7.06 1.36 10.73
N TYR A 168 7.31 1.80 9.48
CA TYR A 168 8.30 1.17 8.61
C TYR A 168 9.70 1.10 9.23
N ASP A 169 10.08 2.13 9.98
CA ASP A 169 11.40 2.17 10.61
C ASP A 169 11.59 1.03 11.63
N ARG A 170 10.52 0.60 12.30
CA ARG A 170 10.56 -0.56 13.20
C ARG A 170 10.83 -1.87 12.44
N ILE A 171 10.35 -1.99 11.19
CA ILE A 171 10.67 -3.16 10.34
C ILE A 171 12.18 -3.25 10.12
N MET A 172 12.87 -2.11 10.06
CA MET A 172 14.30 -2.05 9.77
C MET A 172 15.17 -2.13 11.03
N THR A 173 14.70 -1.63 12.17
CA THR A 173 15.51 -1.43 13.37
C THR A 173 15.12 -2.32 14.53
N ASP A 174 13.85 -2.75 14.61
CA ASP A 174 13.23 -3.41 15.77
C ASP A 174 12.30 -4.55 15.35
N PHE A 175 12.68 -5.29 14.31
CA PHE A 175 11.82 -6.28 13.66
C PHE A 175 11.37 -7.41 14.59
N ASP A 176 12.24 -7.90 15.44
CA ASP A 176 11.96 -9.01 16.37
C ASP A 176 10.88 -8.63 17.40
N ASN A 177 10.99 -7.45 18.05
CA ASN A 177 9.97 -6.97 18.99
C ASN A 177 8.65 -6.65 18.25
N LEU A 178 8.74 -5.99 17.08
CA LEU A 178 7.58 -5.71 16.25
C LEU A 178 6.82 -6.99 15.89
N MET A 179 7.52 -8.05 15.52
CA MET A 179 6.89 -9.33 15.20
C MET A 179 6.25 -9.99 16.42
N GLY A 180 6.81 -9.81 17.62
CA GLY A 180 6.15 -10.23 18.85
C GLY A 180 4.78 -9.57 19.04
N GLU A 181 4.71 -8.24 18.89
CA GLU A 181 3.46 -7.47 18.97
C GLU A 181 2.46 -7.87 17.84
N VAL A 182 2.96 -8.10 16.63
CA VAL A 182 2.12 -8.56 15.50
C VAL A 182 1.52 -9.93 15.77
N LEU A 183 2.31 -10.87 16.29
CA LEU A 183 1.84 -12.22 16.60
C LEU A 183 0.79 -12.21 17.72
N GLU A 184 0.98 -11.38 18.73
CA GLU A 184 -0.03 -11.14 19.78
C GLU A 184 -1.30 -10.54 19.18
N PHE A 185 -1.18 -9.52 18.34
CA PHE A 185 -2.34 -8.86 17.70
C PHE A 185 -3.17 -9.83 16.83
N ILE A 186 -2.54 -10.80 16.16
CA ILE A 186 -3.23 -11.79 15.33
C ILE A 186 -3.59 -13.09 16.08
N ASP A 187 -3.41 -13.13 17.38
CA ASP A 187 -3.65 -14.29 18.24
C ASP A 187 -2.92 -15.55 17.73
N HIS A 188 -1.63 -15.43 17.41
CA HIS A 188 -0.84 -16.53 16.87
C HIS A 188 0.37 -16.87 17.74
N LEU A 189 0.44 -18.11 18.19
CA LEU A 189 1.60 -18.63 18.92
C LEU A 189 2.68 -19.11 17.93
N PRO A 190 3.88 -18.50 17.95
CA PRO A 190 4.93 -18.85 17.01
C PRO A 190 5.52 -20.24 17.33
N SER A 191 5.74 -21.04 16.28
CA SER A 191 6.57 -22.24 16.35
C SER A 191 8.04 -21.86 16.57
N GLU A 192 8.86 -22.81 17.03
CA GLU A 192 10.30 -22.59 17.16
C GLU A 192 10.97 -22.23 15.83
N THR A 193 10.49 -22.81 14.73
CA THR A 193 10.97 -22.44 13.39
C THR A 193 10.65 -21.00 13.07
N LEU A 194 9.42 -20.55 13.32
CA LEU A 194 9.04 -19.14 13.07
C LEU A 194 9.83 -18.15 13.94
N LYS A 195 10.08 -18.49 15.20
CA LYS A 195 10.94 -17.66 16.08
C LYS A 195 12.33 -17.49 15.50
N LYS A 196 12.93 -18.59 15.03
CA LYS A 196 14.25 -18.55 14.39
C LYS A 196 14.23 -17.71 13.11
N ASP A 197 13.23 -17.86 12.26
CA ASP A 197 13.10 -17.09 11.01
C ASP A 197 12.94 -15.59 11.29
N ILE A 198 12.22 -15.23 12.36
CA ILE A 198 12.08 -13.85 12.81
C ILE A 198 13.44 -13.27 13.22
N GLN A 199 14.21 -14.00 14.02
CA GLN A 199 15.54 -13.55 14.45
C GLN A 199 16.52 -13.39 13.28
N GLU A 200 16.57 -14.38 12.38
CA GLU A 200 17.42 -14.29 11.18
C GLU A 200 17.01 -13.12 10.28
N THR A 201 15.70 -12.86 10.16
CA THR A 201 15.20 -11.73 9.38
C THR A 201 15.54 -10.41 10.04
N ALA A 202 15.41 -10.30 11.37
CA ALA A 202 15.80 -9.12 12.13
C ALA A 202 17.29 -8.76 11.91
N GLU A 203 18.17 -9.75 11.93
CA GLU A 203 19.59 -9.54 11.65
C GLU A 203 19.85 -9.04 10.22
N LYS A 204 19.15 -9.58 9.25
CA LYS A 204 19.23 -9.15 7.85
C LYS A 204 18.75 -7.71 7.68
N GLN A 205 17.62 -7.36 8.30
CA GLN A 205 17.05 -6.01 8.23
C GLN A 205 17.98 -4.96 8.85
N ARG A 206 18.56 -5.23 10.02
CA ARG A 206 19.52 -4.30 10.67
C ARG A 206 20.76 -4.03 9.81
N LYS A 207 21.14 -4.96 8.95
CA LYS A 207 22.28 -4.81 8.03
C LYS A 207 21.89 -4.19 6.69
N PHE A 208 20.61 -4.17 6.37
CA PHE A 208 20.12 -3.68 5.09
C PHE A 208 20.24 -2.15 5.03
N LYS A 209 20.84 -1.67 3.95
CA LYS A 209 20.87 -0.25 3.59
C LYS A 209 20.23 -0.10 2.21
N SER A 210 19.19 0.70 2.14
CA SER A 210 18.58 1.02 0.85
C SER A 210 19.54 1.87 0.01
N GLU A 211 19.83 1.42 -1.19
CA GLU A 211 20.61 2.17 -2.19
C GLU A 211 19.74 3.14 -3.01
N HIS A 212 18.41 3.11 -2.83
CA HIS A 212 17.50 3.96 -3.58
C HIS A 212 17.63 5.42 -3.15
N LYS A 213 18.14 6.23 -4.07
CA LYS A 213 18.09 7.68 -3.98
C LYS A 213 16.94 8.16 -4.88
N TYR A 214 15.97 8.81 -4.27
CA TYR A 214 14.86 9.38 -5.01
C TYR A 214 15.18 10.82 -5.38
N ASP A 215 15.13 11.10 -6.66
CA ASP A 215 15.33 12.43 -7.21
C ASP A 215 13.94 13.10 -7.40
N LEU A 216 13.58 13.97 -6.47
CA LEU A 216 12.33 14.71 -6.53
C LEU A 216 12.30 15.72 -7.67
N GLU A 217 13.46 16.32 -8.00
CA GLU A 217 13.57 17.34 -9.07
C GLU A 217 13.24 16.72 -10.43
N LYS A 218 13.59 15.46 -10.65
CA LYS A 218 13.22 14.69 -11.84
C LYS A 218 11.71 14.67 -12.10
N PHE A 219 10.92 14.75 -11.02
CA PHE A 219 9.45 14.76 -11.08
C PHE A 219 8.87 16.17 -11.00
N GLY A 220 9.69 17.21 -10.91
CA GLY A 220 9.23 18.58 -10.69
C GLY A 220 8.63 18.79 -9.30
N LEU A 221 9.04 18.02 -8.30
CA LEU A 221 8.55 18.07 -6.92
C LEU A 221 9.66 18.54 -5.98
N ASN A 222 9.24 19.06 -4.82
CA ASN A 222 10.12 19.36 -3.72
C ASN A 222 9.58 18.78 -2.40
N GLY A 223 10.46 18.66 -1.41
CA GLY A 223 10.12 18.03 -0.13
C GLY A 223 9.08 18.83 0.67
N GLU A 224 9.10 20.16 0.58
CA GLU A 224 8.17 21.02 1.33
C GLU A 224 6.73 20.88 0.80
N GLN A 225 6.58 20.73 -0.51
CA GLN A 225 5.28 20.43 -1.12
C GLN A 225 4.71 19.12 -0.56
N ILE A 226 5.50 18.03 -0.54
CA ILE A 226 5.06 16.74 -0.02
C ILE A 226 4.69 16.84 1.46
N LYS A 227 5.51 17.53 2.27
CA LYS A 227 5.22 17.73 3.69
C LYS A 227 3.92 18.50 3.91
N SER A 228 3.71 19.55 3.12
CA SER A 228 2.49 20.35 3.19
C SER A 228 1.26 19.53 2.83
N ASP A 229 1.31 18.81 1.71
CA ASP A 229 0.18 18.01 1.20
C ASP A 229 -0.12 16.82 2.11
N CYS A 230 0.89 16.30 2.83
CA CYS A 230 0.77 15.18 3.78
C CYS A 230 0.77 15.61 5.25
N ALA A 231 0.61 16.91 5.56
CA ALA A 231 0.65 17.42 6.94
C ALA A 231 -0.23 16.63 7.93
N PRO A 232 -1.46 16.20 7.59
CA PRO A 232 -2.27 15.36 8.48
C PRO A 232 -1.62 14.03 8.85
N ILE A 233 -0.90 13.40 7.90
CA ILE A 233 -0.20 12.13 8.12
C ILE A 233 0.93 12.31 9.13
N TYR A 234 1.74 13.35 8.95
CA TYR A 234 2.81 13.68 9.89
C TYR A 234 2.26 13.94 11.29
N ALA A 235 1.23 14.79 11.39
CA ALA A 235 0.65 15.14 12.68
C ALA A 235 0.06 13.95 13.43
N THR A 236 -0.56 13.00 12.73
CA THR A 236 -1.26 11.88 13.36
C THR A 236 -0.35 10.69 13.63
N PHE A 237 0.57 10.38 12.71
CA PHE A 237 1.28 9.10 12.74
C PHE A 237 2.79 9.22 12.88
N LEU A 238 3.42 10.32 12.46
CA LEU A 238 4.87 10.40 12.35
C LEU A 238 5.54 11.34 13.37
N HIS A 239 4.79 12.25 14.00
CA HIS A 239 5.33 13.12 15.05
C HIS A 239 5.24 12.55 16.46
N ALA A 240 4.65 11.38 16.64
CA ALA A 240 4.46 10.73 17.93
C ALA A 240 5.48 9.60 18.20
N VAL A 241 6.74 9.73 17.78
CA VAL A 241 7.81 8.85 18.28
C VAL A 241 8.48 9.55 19.46
N PRO A 242 8.15 9.21 20.74
CA PRO A 242 8.93 9.65 21.88
C PRO A 242 10.26 8.90 21.83
N GLY A 243 11.34 9.60 21.60
CA GLY A 243 12.71 9.10 21.81
C GLY A 243 13.48 8.82 20.51
N SER A 244 13.80 9.84 19.75
CA SER A 244 14.99 9.89 18.90
C SER A 244 15.97 10.92 19.45
#